data_b2d095f2529d0877b2e4e08eeb622732
#
_entry.id   b2d095f2529d0877b2e4e08eeb622732
#
_cell.length_a   1.000
_cell.length_b   1.000
_cell.length_c   1.000
_cell.angle_alpha   90.00
_cell.angle_beta   90.00
_cell.angle_gamma   90.00
#
_symmetry.space_group_name_H-M   'P 1'
#
loop_
_entity.id
_entity.type
_entity.pdbx_description
1 polymer ?
#
loop_
_entity_poly.entity_id
_entity_poly.type
_entity_poly.pdbx_seq_one_letter_code
_entity_poly.pdbx_strand_id
1 'polypeptide(L)'
;MMVAALLAASLAFGPEDAAFAEKATREFVETCTPRDAGTIRGGIAANWILDRASMTGADVRRDVFQAMTPKGMRRFVNLYAEFPTNPTSRWVVLVSHYDTKPDTGCPGANDGGSTTGLLISLANVISEWREQHGNVMLVWTDGEECMGERYSPDDGFQGSQRAVRYLQEKKRQVQAVLCLDMLGDADLSISVPANGDATLAKIAQHAARRIGEKGLVKPMKDAVKDDHVAFMDAGYRAIALIDFDYGPGNAWWHTPEDTCEKLSRDSYLKAGRLVCEMLGILL
;
A
#
# COMPACT_ATOMS: atom_id res chain seq x y z
N MET A 1 5.77 -8.11 -46.34
CA MET A 1 5.81 -8.59 -44.96
C MET A 1 5.64 -7.37 -44.04
N MET A 2 4.44 -7.13 -43.57
CA MET A 2 4.18 -6.10 -42.54
C MET A 2 4.60 -6.71 -41.19
N VAL A 3 5.65 -6.19 -40.60
CA VAL A 3 5.98 -6.44 -39.21
C VAL A 3 4.97 -5.61 -38.39
N ALA A 4 3.92 -6.24 -37.87
CA ALA A 4 3.09 -5.65 -36.87
C ALA A 4 3.99 -5.46 -35.63
N ALA A 5 4.38 -4.22 -35.33
CA ALA A 5 4.92 -3.86 -34.03
C ALA A 5 3.80 -4.12 -33.03
N LEU A 6 3.90 -5.22 -32.27
CA LEU A 6 3.14 -5.34 -31.03
C LEU A 6 3.61 -4.18 -30.14
N LEU A 7 2.79 -3.14 -30.05
CA LEU A 7 2.90 -2.16 -28.98
C LEU A 7 2.68 -2.96 -27.68
N ALA A 8 3.73 -3.15 -26.88
CA ALA A 8 3.61 -3.67 -25.55
C ALA A 8 2.53 -2.84 -24.83
N ALA A 9 1.49 -3.50 -24.34
CA ALA A 9 0.44 -2.81 -23.60
C ALA A 9 1.10 -2.14 -22.38
N SER A 10 1.05 -0.82 -22.34
CA SER A 10 1.53 -0.08 -21.15
C SER A 10 0.64 -0.41 -19.97
N LEU A 11 1.22 -0.57 -18.79
CA LEU A 11 0.47 -0.70 -17.55
C LEU A 11 -0.40 0.56 -17.37
N ALA A 12 -1.70 0.41 -17.52
CA ALA A 12 -2.63 1.53 -17.50
C ALA A 12 -3.71 1.32 -16.43
N PHE A 13 -3.87 2.31 -15.56
CA PHE A 13 -4.94 2.36 -14.56
C PHE A 13 -6.02 3.33 -15.06
N GLY A 14 -7.20 2.79 -15.32
CA GLY A 14 -8.33 3.53 -15.92
C GLY A 14 -9.41 3.92 -14.91
N PRO A 15 -10.46 4.63 -15.41
CA PRO A 15 -11.60 5.01 -14.58
C PRO A 15 -12.37 3.83 -13.99
N GLU A 16 -12.40 2.68 -14.66
CA GLU A 16 -13.07 1.46 -14.18
C GLU A 16 -12.28 0.83 -13.02
N ASP A 17 -10.95 0.85 -13.08
CA ASP A 17 -10.09 0.41 -12.00
C ASP A 17 -10.23 1.29 -10.75
N ALA A 18 -10.34 2.61 -10.96
CA ALA A 18 -10.59 3.56 -9.87
C ALA A 18 -11.97 3.35 -9.22
N ALA A 19 -13.00 3.08 -10.04
CA ALA A 19 -14.32 2.74 -9.53
C ALA A 19 -14.33 1.43 -8.74
N PHE A 20 -13.55 0.44 -9.21
CA PHE A 20 -13.37 -0.83 -8.52
C PHE A 20 -12.64 -0.63 -7.18
N ALA A 21 -11.55 0.16 -7.15
CA ALA A 21 -10.81 0.47 -5.93
C ALA A 21 -11.70 1.15 -4.88
N GLU A 22 -12.45 2.18 -5.27
CA GLU A 22 -13.40 2.88 -4.40
C GLU A 22 -14.45 1.92 -3.83
N LYS A 23 -15.04 1.07 -4.67
CA LYS A 23 -16.03 0.07 -4.26
C LYS A 23 -15.42 -0.95 -3.30
N ALA A 24 -14.23 -1.47 -3.60
CA ALA A 24 -13.53 -2.43 -2.77
C ALA A 24 -13.19 -1.83 -1.39
N THR A 25 -12.76 -0.57 -1.34
CA THR A 25 -12.55 0.16 -0.08
C THR A 25 -13.82 0.26 0.74
N ARG A 26 -14.93 0.69 0.13
CA ARG A 26 -16.22 0.81 0.82
C ARG A 26 -16.68 -0.53 1.39
N GLU A 27 -16.66 -1.59 0.58
CA GLU A 27 -17.03 -2.94 1.02
C GLU A 27 -16.12 -3.44 2.15
N PHE A 28 -14.82 -3.16 2.08
CA PHE A 28 -13.84 -3.53 3.09
C PHE A 28 -14.14 -2.84 4.43
N VAL A 29 -14.34 -1.53 4.40
CA VAL A 29 -14.65 -0.72 5.60
C VAL A 29 -15.97 -1.15 6.22
N GLU A 30 -17.03 -1.29 5.44
CA GLU A 30 -18.36 -1.71 5.91
C GLU A 30 -18.34 -3.12 6.54
N THR A 31 -17.55 -4.04 5.97
CA THR A 31 -17.51 -5.44 6.42
C THR A 31 -16.55 -5.64 7.60
N CYS A 32 -15.42 -4.96 7.60
CA CYS A 32 -14.27 -5.31 8.45
C CYS A 32 -14.03 -4.35 9.63
N THR A 33 -14.71 -3.20 9.70
CA THR A 33 -14.52 -2.24 10.80
C THR A 33 -15.19 -2.69 12.12
N PRO A 34 -14.53 -2.50 13.28
CA PRO A 34 -13.11 -2.20 13.46
C PRO A 34 -12.23 -3.40 13.09
N ARG A 35 -10.99 -3.16 12.70
CA ARG A 35 -10.04 -4.21 12.30
C ARG A 35 -8.68 -4.05 12.99
N ASP A 36 -8.73 -3.70 14.25
CA ASP A 36 -7.55 -3.47 15.06
C ASP A 36 -6.59 -4.67 15.00
N ALA A 37 -5.31 -4.34 14.91
CA ALA A 37 -4.24 -5.31 14.76
C ALA A 37 -4.21 -6.37 15.86
N GLY A 38 -3.93 -7.60 15.47
CA GLY A 38 -3.82 -8.74 16.41
C GLY A 38 -5.14 -9.15 17.06
N THR A 39 -6.29 -8.75 16.52
CA THR A 39 -7.64 -9.14 16.97
C THR A 39 -8.31 -10.17 16.06
N ILE A 40 -9.41 -10.77 16.52
CA ILE A 40 -10.23 -11.65 15.69
C ILE A 40 -10.77 -10.89 14.47
N ARG A 41 -11.15 -9.62 14.64
CA ARG A 41 -11.67 -8.79 13.55
C ARG A 41 -10.61 -8.42 12.54
N GLY A 42 -9.36 -8.15 12.97
CA GLY A 42 -8.21 -8.04 12.07
C GLY A 42 -8.01 -9.32 11.24
N GLY A 43 -8.22 -10.51 11.86
CA GLY A 43 -8.19 -11.79 11.15
C GLY A 43 -9.32 -11.95 10.12
N ILE A 44 -10.51 -11.38 10.34
CA ILE A 44 -11.61 -11.32 9.36
C ILE A 44 -11.22 -10.42 8.19
N ALA A 45 -10.63 -9.26 8.46
CA ALA A 45 -10.11 -8.35 7.45
C ALA A 45 -9.04 -9.02 6.56
N ALA A 46 -8.12 -9.75 7.18
CA ALA A 46 -7.12 -10.54 6.45
C ALA A 46 -7.76 -11.59 5.52
N ASN A 47 -8.81 -12.27 5.96
CA ASN A 47 -9.53 -13.25 5.12
C ASN A 47 -10.25 -12.55 3.96
N TRP A 48 -10.87 -11.40 4.20
CA TRP A 48 -11.52 -10.60 3.16
C TRP A 48 -10.53 -10.21 2.04
N ILE A 49 -9.33 -9.76 2.43
CA ILE A 49 -8.25 -9.42 1.48
C ILE A 49 -7.78 -10.68 0.74
N LEU A 50 -7.54 -11.79 1.49
CA LEU A 50 -7.09 -13.07 0.92
C LEU A 50 -8.01 -13.55 -0.18
N ASP A 51 -9.34 -13.55 0.08
CA ASP A 51 -10.34 -14.00 -0.87
C ASP A 51 -10.28 -13.19 -2.17
N ARG A 52 -10.19 -11.86 -2.08
CA ARG A 52 -10.15 -10.98 -3.26
C ARG A 52 -8.82 -11.04 -4.00
N ALA A 53 -7.70 -11.05 -3.30
CA ALA A 53 -6.39 -11.18 -3.90
C ALA A 53 -6.25 -12.54 -4.63
N SER A 54 -6.83 -13.61 -4.11
CA SER A 54 -6.81 -14.94 -4.74
C SER A 54 -7.56 -14.98 -6.07
N MET A 55 -8.48 -14.05 -6.32
CA MET A 55 -9.24 -13.96 -7.58
C MET A 55 -8.46 -13.27 -8.71
N THR A 56 -7.32 -12.64 -8.39
CA THR A 56 -6.54 -11.86 -9.36
C THR A 56 -5.54 -12.70 -10.17
N GLY A 57 -5.38 -13.99 -9.85
CA GLY A 57 -4.39 -14.87 -10.50
C GLY A 57 -2.97 -14.73 -9.97
N ALA A 58 -2.76 -13.98 -8.87
CA ALA A 58 -1.49 -13.91 -8.14
C ALA A 58 -1.20 -15.23 -7.39
N ASP A 59 0.07 -15.49 -7.08
CA ASP A 59 0.45 -16.48 -6.05
C ASP A 59 0.26 -15.83 -4.68
N VAL A 60 -0.90 -16.12 -4.05
CA VAL A 60 -1.29 -15.46 -2.80
C VAL A 60 -0.87 -16.29 -1.60
N ARG A 61 -0.27 -15.64 -0.61
CA ARG A 61 0.21 -16.25 0.62
C ARG A 61 -0.31 -15.52 1.84
N ARG A 62 -0.69 -16.29 2.84
CA ARG A 62 -1.06 -15.83 4.17
C ARG A 62 0.07 -16.16 5.13
N ASP A 63 0.66 -15.15 5.76
CA ASP A 63 1.75 -15.29 6.72
C ASP A 63 1.26 -14.90 8.13
N VAL A 64 1.20 -15.89 9.00
CA VAL A 64 0.75 -15.73 10.37
C VAL A 64 1.95 -15.71 11.28
N PHE A 65 2.09 -14.66 12.08
CA PHE A 65 3.20 -14.53 13.02
C PHE A 65 2.73 -14.00 14.37
N GLN A 66 3.61 -14.04 15.35
CA GLN A 66 3.38 -13.48 16.67
C GLN A 66 4.45 -12.45 16.98
N ALA A 67 4.04 -11.37 17.65
CA ALA A 67 4.94 -10.36 18.16
C ALA A 67 4.49 -9.89 19.54
N MET A 68 5.44 -9.45 20.36
CA MET A 68 5.19 -8.79 21.62
C MET A 68 4.70 -7.37 21.33
N THR A 69 3.70 -6.94 22.09
CA THR A 69 3.16 -5.59 22.05
C THR A 69 2.98 -5.06 23.47
N PRO A 70 2.72 -3.77 23.69
CA PRO A 70 2.38 -3.23 25.00
C PRO A 70 1.18 -3.93 25.67
N LYS A 71 0.28 -4.53 24.88
CA LYS A 71 -0.87 -5.32 25.33
C LYS A 71 -0.58 -6.84 25.40
N GLY A 72 0.71 -7.24 25.43
CA GLY A 72 1.16 -8.63 25.47
C GLY A 72 1.34 -9.26 24.08
N MET A 73 1.59 -10.57 24.06
CA MET A 73 1.77 -11.34 22.81
C MET A 73 0.49 -11.29 21.97
N ARG A 74 0.62 -10.87 20.69
CA ARG A 74 -0.48 -10.82 19.73
C ARG A 74 -0.15 -11.61 18.47
N ARG A 75 -1.18 -12.05 17.78
CA ARG A 75 -1.08 -12.79 16.51
C ARG A 75 -1.48 -11.87 15.37
N PHE A 76 -0.59 -11.69 14.42
CA PHE A 76 -0.76 -10.84 13.25
C PHE A 76 -0.81 -11.67 11.97
N VAL A 77 -1.30 -11.07 10.89
CA VAL A 77 -1.42 -11.72 9.59
C VAL A 77 -1.02 -10.78 8.47
N ASN A 78 0.11 -11.03 7.83
CA ASN A 78 0.41 -10.39 6.55
C ASN A 78 -0.14 -11.19 5.37
N LEU A 79 -0.49 -10.50 4.29
CA LEU A 79 -0.84 -11.13 3.02
C LEU A 79 0.12 -10.67 1.93
N TYR A 80 0.47 -11.59 1.04
CA TYR A 80 1.35 -11.34 -0.09
C TYR A 80 0.65 -11.83 -1.35
N ALA A 81 0.62 -11.00 -2.40
CA ALA A 81 0.23 -11.40 -3.74
C ALA A 81 1.45 -11.22 -4.65
N GLU A 82 2.02 -12.31 -5.10
CA GLU A 82 3.23 -12.35 -5.92
C GLU A 82 2.86 -12.52 -7.40
N PHE A 83 3.45 -11.68 -8.25
CA PHE A 83 3.37 -11.73 -9.71
C PHE A 83 4.77 -11.94 -10.28
N PRO A 84 5.31 -13.17 -10.23
CA PRO A 84 6.61 -13.48 -10.78
C PRO A 84 6.53 -13.56 -12.31
N THR A 85 7.42 -12.87 -13.01
CA THR A 85 7.52 -12.92 -14.47
C THR A 85 8.86 -13.49 -14.93
N ASN A 86 9.93 -13.17 -14.19
CA ASN A 86 11.28 -13.61 -14.50
C ASN A 86 12.06 -13.95 -13.22
N PRO A 87 12.59 -15.18 -13.07
CA PRO A 87 13.33 -15.60 -11.88
C PRO A 87 14.56 -14.75 -11.55
N THR A 88 15.15 -14.10 -12.56
CA THR A 88 16.37 -13.28 -12.41
C THR A 88 16.09 -11.81 -12.21
N SER A 89 14.85 -11.36 -12.45
CA SER A 89 14.46 -9.97 -12.26
C SER A 89 14.31 -9.61 -10.78
N ARG A 90 14.57 -8.35 -10.47
CA ARG A 90 14.34 -7.80 -9.14
C ARG A 90 12.84 -7.57 -8.91
N TRP A 91 12.48 -7.46 -7.66
CA TRP A 91 11.12 -7.22 -7.22
C TRP A 91 10.86 -5.75 -6.94
N VAL A 92 9.74 -5.23 -7.40
CA VAL A 92 9.13 -4.02 -6.86
C VAL A 92 8.02 -4.44 -5.90
N VAL A 93 8.07 -3.91 -4.68
CA VAL A 93 7.14 -4.27 -3.61
C VAL A 93 6.24 -3.08 -3.32
N LEU A 94 4.93 -3.27 -3.41
CA LEU A 94 3.92 -2.31 -2.99
C LEU A 94 3.37 -2.75 -1.63
N VAL A 95 3.35 -1.86 -0.67
CA VAL A 95 2.94 -2.15 0.72
C VAL A 95 1.78 -1.24 1.11
N SER A 96 0.82 -1.78 1.82
CA SER A 96 -0.25 -1.02 2.48
C SER A 96 -0.62 -1.73 3.76
N HIS A 97 -0.73 -1.03 4.87
CA HIS A 97 -1.34 -1.62 6.05
C HIS A 97 -2.87 -1.72 5.88
N TYR A 98 -3.49 -2.58 6.67
CA TYR A 98 -4.93 -2.75 6.61
C TYR A 98 -5.62 -2.65 7.98
N ASP A 99 -4.85 -2.61 9.06
CA ASP A 99 -5.37 -2.46 10.42
C ASP A 99 -5.84 -1.02 10.71
N THR A 100 -6.63 -0.85 11.75
CA THR A 100 -7.12 0.45 12.22
C THR A 100 -6.48 0.84 13.52
N LYS A 101 -6.37 2.16 13.75
CA LYS A 101 -5.93 2.71 15.03
C LYS A 101 -6.84 2.26 16.17
N PRO A 102 -6.31 1.47 17.13
CA PRO A 102 -7.14 0.93 18.20
C PRO A 102 -7.62 2.02 19.17
N ASP A 103 -8.77 1.75 19.79
CA ASP A 103 -9.36 2.57 20.87
C ASP A 103 -9.77 4.01 20.46
N THR A 104 -9.83 4.32 19.16
CA THR A 104 -10.21 5.65 18.64
C THR A 104 -11.62 5.70 18.05
N GLY A 105 -12.19 4.55 17.73
CA GLY A 105 -13.43 4.45 16.96
C GLY A 105 -13.28 4.85 15.48
N CYS A 106 -12.04 4.98 15.00
CA CYS A 106 -11.72 5.31 13.63
C CYS A 106 -12.15 4.16 12.68
N PRO A 107 -13.01 4.41 11.69
CA PRO A 107 -13.35 3.40 10.68
C PRO A 107 -12.18 3.05 9.76
N GLY A 108 -11.18 3.94 9.64
CA GLY A 108 -10.01 3.75 8.80
C GLY A 108 -10.37 3.66 7.32
N ALA A 109 -11.21 4.55 6.82
CA ALA A 109 -11.61 4.50 5.43
C ALA A 109 -10.49 4.98 4.50
N ASN A 110 -9.81 6.05 4.87
CA ASN A 110 -8.60 6.50 4.19
C ASN A 110 -7.38 5.77 4.75
N ASP A 111 -7.29 5.74 6.09
CA ASP A 111 -6.18 5.19 6.84
C ASP A 111 -6.23 3.65 6.85
N GLY A 112 -5.37 3.05 6.03
CA GLY A 112 -5.28 1.64 5.68
C GLY A 112 -6.39 1.11 4.76
N GLY A 113 -7.60 1.70 4.77
CA GLY A 113 -8.73 1.23 3.96
C GLY A 113 -8.58 1.57 2.48
N SER A 114 -8.28 2.84 2.16
CA SER A 114 -8.17 3.33 0.79
C SER A 114 -7.10 2.60 -0.01
N THR A 115 -5.93 2.44 0.58
CA THR A 115 -4.79 1.78 -0.06
C THR A 115 -4.93 0.25 -0.08
N THR A 116 -5.68 -0.35 0.86
CA THR A 116 -6.10 -1.75 0.76
C THR A 116 -6.94 -1.98 -0.50
N GLY A 117 -7.97 -1.17 -0.74
CA GLY A 117 -8.81 -1.28 -1.95
C GLY A 117 -8.04 -0.95 -3.23
N LEU A 118 -7.15 0.04 -3.17
CA LEU A 118 -6.27 0.38 -4.30
C LEU A 118 -5.35 -0.79 -4.67
N LEU A 119 -4.71 -1.46 -3.69
CA LEU A 119 -3.87 -2.62 -3.97
C LEU A 119 -4.65 -3.80 -4.57
N ILE A 120 -5.89 -4.05 -4.15
CA ILE A 120 -6.74 -5.08 -4.78
C ILE A 120 -7.02 -4.72 -6.25
N SER A 121 -7.30 -3.46 -6.56
CA SER A 121 -7.49 -3.01 -7.94
C SER A 121 -6.21 -3.11 -8.76
N LEU A 122 -5.08 -2.68 -8.21
CA LEU A 122 -3.76 -2.83 -8.84
C LEU A 122 -3.40 -4.29 -9.09
N ALA A 123 -3.81 -5.22 -8.22
CA ALA A 123 -3.59 -6.65 -8.43
C ALA A 123 -4.27 -7.15 -9.73
N ASN A 124 -5.50 -6.69 -10.02
CA ASN A 124 -6.18 -7.00 -11.28
C ASN A 124 -5.41 -6.43 -12.48
N VAL A 125 -5.05 -5.15 -12.43
CA VAL A 125 -4.33 -4.46 -13.51
C VAL A 125 -2.96 -5.13 -13.77
N ILE A 126 -2.22 -5.48 -12.72
CA ILE A 126 -0.93 -6.16 -12.83
C ILE A 126 -1.10 -7.58 -13.41
N SER A 127 -2.14 -8.29 -13.02
CA SER A 127 -2.43 -9.63 -13.54
C SER A 127 -2.70 -9.63 -15.05
N GLU A 128 -3.33 -8.60 -15.56
CA GLU A 128 -3.60 -8.44 -17.00
C GLU A 128 -2.36 -8.04 -17.80
N TRP A 129 -1.40 -7.42 -17.15
CA TRP A 129 -0.16 -6.94 -17.74
C TRP A 129 0.89 -8.06 -17.84
N ARG A 130 0.65 -9.07 -18.66
CA ARG A 130 1.40 -10.34 -18.71
C ARG A 130 2.77 -10.29 -19.40
N GLU A 131 3.13 -9.19 -20.03
CA GLU A 131 4.41 -9.07 -20.77
C GLU A 131 5.49 -8.32 -19.96
N GLN A 132 5.49 -8.50 -18.66
CA GLN A 132 6.33 -7.73 -17.74
C GLN A 132 7.79 -8.14 -17.80
N HIS A 133 8.63 -7.18 -17.64
CA HIS A 133 10.07 -7.35 -17.56
C HIS A 133 10.61 -7.48 -16.13
N GLY A 134 9.74 -7.46 -15.11
CA GLY A 134 10.10 -7.51 -13.70
C GLY A 134 9.04 -8.17 -12.82
N ASN A 135 9.37 -8.39 -11.56
CA ASN A 135 8.50 -9.05 -10.59
C ASN A 135 7.82 -8.01 -9.69
N VAL A 136 6.52 -8.17 -9.46
CA VAL A 136 5.76 -7.31 -8.53
C VAL A 136 5.23 -8.14 -7.37
N MET A 137 5.32 -7.59 -6.17
CA MET A 137 4.74 -8.14 -4.95
C MET A 137 3.86 -7.08 -4.29
N LEU A 138 2.63 -7.44 -3.97
CA LEU A 138 1.74 -6.63 -3.15
C LEU A 138 1.74 -7.21 -1.75
N VAL A 139 1.81 -6.35 -0.75
CA VAL A 139 1.85 -6.74 0.66
C VAL A 139 0.82 -5.94 1.43
N TRP A 140 -0.11 -6.63 2.07
CA TRP A 140 -0.98 -6.04 3.09
C TRP A 140 -0.40 -6.38 4.44
N THR A 141 0.02 -5.37 5.19
CA THR A 141 0.63 -5.49 6.50
C THR A 141 -0.39 -5.35 7.63
N ASP A 142 -0.21 -6.13 8.70
CA ASP A 142 -1.00 -6.06 9.93
C ASP A 142 -0.16 -5.45 11.05
N GLY A 143 -0.72 -4.50 11.79
CA GLY A 143 -0.05 -3.89 12.92
C GLY A 143 0.98 -2.83 12.53
N GLU A 144 0.64 -1.98 11.57
CA GLU A 144 1.31 -0.71 11.34
C GLU A 144 1.02 0.23 12.51
N GLU A 145 -0.25 0.28 12.90
CA GLU A 145 -0.77 1.13 13.95
C GLU A 145 -0.27 0.72 15.33
N CYS A 146 0.31 1.67 16.05
CA CYS A 146 0.70 1.43 17.44
C CYS A 146 -0.53 1.31 18.36
N MET A 147 -0.43 0.42 19.36
CA MET A 147 -1.48 0.17 20.34
C MET A 147 -1.50 1.20 21.47
N GLY A 148 -0.41 1.94 21.63
CA GLY A 148 -0.30 3.06 22.55
C GLY A 148 -0.61 4.39 21.90
N GLU A 149 -0.49 5.48 22.66
CA GLU A 149 -0.66 6.84 22.15
C GLU A 149 0.45 7.26 21.19
N ARG A 150 1.63 6.63 21.31
CA ARG A 150 2.83 6.96 20.54
C ARG A 150 3.59 5.71 20.17
N TYR A 151 4.15 5.72 18.98
CA TYR A 151 5.07 4.70 18.50
C TYR A 151 6.21 4.46 19.52
N SER A 152 6.52 3.18 19.72
CA SER A 152 7.71 2.71 20.42
C SER A 152 8.35 1.55 19.63
N PRO A 153 9.61 1.15 19.90
CA PRO A 153 10.26 0.06 19.17
C PRO A 153 9.50 -1.27 19.17
N ASP A 154 8.67 -1.52 20.19
CA ASP A 154 7.88 -2.74 20.35
C ASP A 154 6.40 -2.53 20.01
N ASP A 155 6.02 -1.35 19.44
CA ASP A 155 4.65 -0.98 19.16
C ASP A 155 4.51 -0.25 17.84
N GLY A 156 3.79 -0.84 16.91
CA GLY A 156 3.66 -0.42 15.52
C GLY A 156 4.66 -1.10 14.57
N PHE A 157 4.35 -1.07 13.28
CA PHE A 157 5.14 -1.61 12.16
C PHE A 157 5.45 -3.12 12.28
N GLN A 158 4.63 -3.88 13.00
CA GLN A 158 4.85 -5.31 13.19
C GLN A 158 4.82 -6.07 11.86
N GLY A 159 3.87 -5.69 10.99
CA GLY A 159 3.70 -6.28 9.67
C GLY A 159 4.87 -5.98 8.73
N SER A 160 5.30 -4.74 8.63
CA SER A 160 6.42 -4.36 7.76
C SER A 160 7.74 -4.94 8.23
N GLN A 161 8.00 -5.01 9.54
CA GLN A 161 9.14 -5.75 10.09
C GLN A 161 9.10 -7.24 9.73
N ARG A 162 7.92 -7.87 9.76
CA ARG A 162 7.75 -9.27 9.32
C ARG A 162 7.93 -9.39 7.80
N ALA A 163 7.44 -8.44 7.02
CA ALA A 163 7.63 -8.43 5.57
C ALA A 163 9.10 -8.33 5.17
N VAL A 164 9.90 -7.53 5.88
CA VAL A 164 11.36 -7.50 5.72
C VAL A 164 11.96 -8.90 5.91
N ARG A 165 11.62 -9.57 7.00
CA ARG A 165 12.12 -10.95 7.26
C ARG A 165 11.67 -11.93 6.18
N TYR A 166 10.42 -11.82 5.70
CA TYR A 166 9.91 -12.64 4.60
C TYR A 166 10.74 -12.47 3.32
N LEU A 167 11.04 -11.23 2.92
CA LEU A 167 11.88 -10.95 1.75
C LEU A 167 13.29 -11.55 1.88
N GLN A 168 13.89 -11.47 3.07
CA GLN A 168 15.20 -12.05 3.38
C GLN A 168 15.18 -13.59 3.37
N GLU A 169 14.18 -14.22 4.00
CA GLU A 169 13.96 -15.67 4.01
C GLU A 169 13.79 -16.23 2.59
N LYS A 170 13.06 -15.51 1.74
CA LYS A 170 12.85 -15.84 0.34
C LYS A 170 14.00 -15.42 -0.58
N LYS A 171 15.03 -14.77 -0.04
CA LYS A 171 16.18 -14.24 -0.79
C LYS A 171 15.74 -13.37 -1.99
N ARG A 172 14.68 -12.58 -1.83
CA ARG A 172 14.16 -11.71 -2.88
C ARG A 172 15.12 -10.53 -3.09
N GLN A 173 15.58 -10.35 -4.32
CA GLN A 173 16.31 -9.15 -4.70
C GLN A 173 15.32 -8.03 -4.99
N VAL A 174 15.24 -7.06 -4.08
CA VAL A 174 14.27 -5.96 -4.16
C VAL A 174 14.92 -4.75 -4.85
N GLN A 175 14.21 -4.20 -5.84
CA GLN A 175 14.57 -2.97 -6.55
C GLN A 175 14.11 -1.73 -5.79
N ALA A 176 12.85 -1.77 -5.34
CA ALA A 176 12.18 -0.68 -4.65
C ALA A 176 11.03 -1.20 -3.79
N VAL A 177 10.73 -0.48 -2.70
CA VAL A 177 9.54 -0.65 -1.88
C VAL A 177 8.77 0.67 -1.89
N LEU A 178 7.50 0.62 -2.25
CA LEU A 178 6.58 1.74 -2.25
C LEU A 178 5.49 1.48 -1.21
N CYS A 179 5.53 2.14 -0.08
CA CYS A 179 4.49 2.09 0.92
C CYS A 179 3.43 3.12 0.56
N LEU A 180 2.19 2.67 0.46
CA LEU A 180 1.03 3.45 0.06
C LEU A 180 0.16 3.63 1.28
N ASP A 181 -0.13 4.88 1.65
CA ASP A 181 -0.95 5.18 2.80
C ASP A 181 -1.84 6.40 2.56
N MET A 182 -3.12 6.32 2.99
CA MET A 182 -4.09 7.41 2.96
C MET A 182 -4.31 8.04 1.57
N LEU A 183 -4.34 7.27 0.48
CA LEU A 183 -4.39 7.78 -0.91
C LEU A 183 -5.81 7.93 -1.47
N GLY A 184 -6.84 7.95 -0.62
CA GLY A 184 -8.24 8.07 -1.05
C GLY A 184 -8.87 9.44 -0.87
N ASP A 185 -8.26 10.36 -0.09
CA ASP A 185 -8.83 11.66 0.23
C ASP A 185 -9.30 12.43 -1.03
N ALA A 186 -10.47 13.04 -0.92
CA ALA A 186 -11.05 13.84 -2.03
C ALA A 186 -10.15 15.01 -2.45
N ASP A 187 -9.35 15.55 -1.55
CA ASP A 187 -8.36 16.62 -1.81
C ASP A 187 -6.92 16.09 -1.80
N LEU A 188 -6.69 14.99 -2.51
CA LEU A 188 -5.45 14.21 -2.52
C LEU A 188 -4.19 15.06 -2.77
N SER A 189 -3.26 15.03 -1.83
CA SER A 189 -1.95 15.66 -1.90
C SER A 189 -0.83 14.72 -1.41
N ILE A 190 -0.27 13.92 -2.32
CA ILE A 190 0.71 12.91 -1.95
C ILE A 190 2.01 13.54 -1.51
N SER A 191 2.42 13.22 -0.30
CA SER A 191 3.69 13.63 0.29
C SER A 191 4.69 12.48 0.28
N VAL A 192 5.98 12.82 0.12
CA VAL A 192 7.09 11.88 0.32
C VAL A 192 7.91 12.38 1.50
N PRO A 193 7.95 11.66 2.63
CA PRO A 193 8.71 12.03 3.82
C PRO A 193 10.21 12.16 3.56
N ALA A 194 10.88 13.05 4.33
CA ALA A 194 12.30 13.34 4.19
C ALA A 194 13.22 12.13 4.45
N ASN A 195 12.73 11.14 5.19
CA ASN A 195 13.44 9.89 5.48
C ASN A 195 13.23 8.79 4.43
N GLY A 196 12.54 9.05 3.31
CA GLY A 196 12.45 8.12 2.19
C GLY A 196 13.66 8.14 1.25
N ASP A 197 13.78 7.13 0.36
CA ASP A 197 14.83 7.08 -0.67
C ASP A 197 14.69 8.26 -1.66
N ALA A 198 15.71 9.11 -1.73
CA ALA A 198 15.68 10.33 -2.54
C ALA A 198 15.57 10.06 -4.06
N THR A 199 16.02 8.90 -4.53
CA THR A 199 15.89 8.54 -5.95
C THR A 199 14.45 8.11 -6.26
N LEU A 200 13.83 7.31 -5.39
CA LEU A 200 12.43 6.95 -5.54
C LEU A 200 11.51 8.17 -5.43
N ALA A 201 11.83 9.13 -4.55
CA ALA A 201 11.10 10.40 -4.47
C ALA A 201 11.14 11.18 -5.81
N LYS A 202 12.30 11.24 -6.46
CA LYS A 202 12.43 11.85 -7.80
C LYS A 202 11.66 11.09 -8.86
N ILE A 203 11.65 9.75 -8.80
CA ILE A 203 10.86 8.90 -9.69
C ILE A 203 9.36 9.19 -9.51
N ALA A 204 8.85 9.26 -8.27
CA ALA A 204 7.45 9.58 -8.00
C ALA A 204 7.06 10.96 -8.56
N GLN A 205 7.88 11.98 -8.34
CA GLN A 205 7.65 13.32 -8.93
C GLN A 205 7.72 13.31 -10.47
N HIS A 206 8.60 12.51 -11.06
CA HIS A 206 8.69 12.35 -12.51
C HIS A 206 7.44 11.65 -13.05
N ALA A 207 7.01 10.56 -12.42
CA ALA A 207 5.80 9.83 -12.78
C ALA A 207 4.56 10.73 -12.69
N ALA A 208 4.42 11.54 -11.63
CA ALA A 208 3.32 12.51 -11.51
C ALA A 208 3.28 13.49 -12.69
N ARG A 209 4.43 13.99 -13.14
CA ARG A 209 4.49 14.86 -14.34
C ARG A 209 4.09 14.12 -15.61
N ARG A 210 4.48 12.85 -15.76
CA ARG A 210 4.17 12.04 -16.96
C ARG A 210 2.68 11.74 -17.10
N ILE A 211 1.98 11.53 -15.97
CA ILE A 211 0.52 11.32 -15.99
C ILE A 211 -0.27 12.65 -16.07
N GLY A 212 0.40 13.81 -16.18
CA GLY A 212 -0.25 15.12 -16.27
C GLY A 212 -0.57 15.78 -14.91
N GLU A 213 -0.29 15.13 -13.80
CA GLU A 213 -0.61 15.56 -12.43
C GLU A 213 0.58 16.29 -11.76
N LYS A 214 1.07 17.35 -12.42
CA LYS A 214 2.17 18.16 -11.89
C LYS A 214 1.78 18.77 -10.54
N GLY A 215 2.52 18.41 -9.48
CA GLY A 215 2.26 18.92 -8.13
C GLY A 215 1.47 17.95 -7.24
N LEU A 216 1.00 16.81 -7.77
CA LEU A 216 0.39 15.75 -6.99
C LEU A 216 1.35 15.19 -5.93
N VAL A 217 2.63 15.02 -6.28
CA VAL A 217 3.66 14.49 -5.38
C VAL A 217 4.57 15.62 -4.90
N LYS A 218 4.60 15.82 -3.58
CA LYS A 218 5.38 16.87 -2.92
C LYS A 218 6.39 16.27 -1.92
N PRO A 219 7.61 16.80 -1.82
CA PRO A 219 8.52 16.40 -0.76
C PRO A 219 8.08 17.02 0.57
N MET A 220 8.07 16.23 1.63
CA MET A 220 7.98 16.74 2.99
C MET A 220 9.35 17.17 3.51
N LYS A 221 9.36 18.14 4.44
CA LYS A 221 10.57 18.54 5.16
C LYS A 221 10.87 17.63 6.35
N ASP A 222 9.83 17.05 6.89
CA ASP A 222 9.87 16.23 8.10
C ASP A 222 9.96 14.74 7.75
N ALA A 223 10.57 13.99 8.66
CA ALA A 223 10.53 12.53 8.65
C ALA A 223 9.18 12.05 9.22
N VAL A 224 8.61 11.03 8.60
CA VAL A 224 7.39 10.35 9.09
C VAL A 224 7.77 8.92 9.47
N LYS A 225 7.14 8.40 10.51
CA LYS A 225 7.19 6.99 10.86
C LYS A 225 6.00 6.29 10.21
N ASP A 226 6.29 5.36 9.35
CA ASP A 226 5.36 4.58 8.55
C ASP A 226 6.09 3.29 8.12
N ASP A 227 5.41 2.34 7.55
CA ASP A 227 5.90 1.02 7.11
C ASP A 227 7.24 1.09 6.34
N HIS A 228 7.49 2.15 5.56
CA HIS A 228 8.74 2.30 4.79
C HIS A 228 9.99 2.31 5.67
N VAL A 229 9.88 2.74 6.93
CA VAL A 229 11.02 2.81 7.86
C VAL A 229 11.61 1.43 8.12
N ALA A 230 10.77 0.41 8.33
CA ALA A 230 11.23 -0.95 8.55
C ALA A 230 12.08 -1.48 7.37
N PHE A 231 11.70 -1.14 6.15
CA PHE A 231 12.45 -1.53 4.95
C PHE A 231 13.74 -0.70 4.80
N MET A 232 13.71 0.60 5.08
CA MET A 232 14.90 1.45 5.05
C MET A 232 15.96 0.99 6.08
N ASP A 233 15.54 0.68 7.29
CA ASP A 233 16.41 0.17 8.37
C ASP A 233 17.06 -1.17 7.99
N ALA A 234 16.38 -1.97 7.17
CA ALA A 234 16.93 -3.22 6.63
C ALA A 234 17.79 -3.03 5.37
N GLY A 235 18.02 -1.79 4.92
CA GLY A 235 18.87 -1.46 3.78
C GLY A 235 18.17 -1.54 2.41
N TYR A 236 16.85 -1.67 2.36
CA TYR A 236 16.09 -1.57 1.12
C TYR A 236 15.87 -0.12 0.73
N ARG A 237 15.75 0.14 -0.57
CA ARG A 237 15.30 1.44 -1.08
C ARG A 237 13.79 1.51 -0.93
N ALA A 238 13.30 2.34 -0.02
CA ALA A 238 11.87 2.47 0.26
C ALA A 238 11.43 3.93 0.37
N ILE A 239 10.16 4.20 0.04
CA ILE A 239 9.49 5.47 0.31
C ILE A 239 8.06 5.21 0.80
N ALA A 240 7.51 6.17 1.56
CA ALA A 240 6.07 6.31 1.70
C ALA A 240 5.55 7.29 0.64
N LEU A 241 4.40 6.96 0.08
CA LEU A 241 3.51 7.84 -0.68
C LEU A 241 2.28 8.00 0.18
N ILE A 242 2.21 9.10 0.92
CA ILE A 242 1.19 9.31 1.95
C ILE A 242 0.50 10.66 1.78
N ASP A 243 -0.81 10.70 1.94
CA ASP A 243 -1.52 11.96 2.12
C ASP A 243 -1.67 12.26 3.61
N PHE A 244 -0.76 13.08 4.13
CA PHE A 244 -0.74 13.44 5.56
C PHE A 244 -1.38 14.81 5.83
N ASP A 245 -2.33 15.23 4.97
CA ASP A 245 -3.11 16.46 5.10
C ASP A 245 -4.62 16.14 4.97
N TYR A 246 -5.12 15.28 5.88
CA TYR A 246 -6.44 14.67 5.81
C TYR A 246 -7.47 15.48 6.61
N GLY A 247 -8.26 16.26 5.87
CA GLY A 247 -9.21 17.21 6.43
C GLY A 247 -8.55 18.47 7.02
N PRO A 248 -9.32 19.43 7.53
CA PRO A 248 -8.79 20.69 8.04
C PRO A 248 -7.78 20.49 9.16
N GLY A 249 -6.49 20.75 8.88
CA GLY A 249 -5.41 20.54 9.85
C GLY A 249 -5.25 19.08 10.29
N ASN A 250 -5.49 18.15 9.40
CA ASN A 250 -5.43 16.70 9.66
C ASN A 250 -6.46 16.18 10.69
N ALA A 251 -7.63 16.84 10.77
CA ALA A 251 -8.63 16.58 11.81
C ALA A 251 -9.38 15.26 11.67
N TRP A 252 -9.32 14.60 10.52
CA TRP A 252 -10.00 13.32 10.27
C TRP A 252 -9.12 12.12 10.57
N TRP A 253 -7.81 12.31 10.61
CA TRP A 253 -6.85 11.25 10.90
C TRP A 253 -7.02 10.66 12.30
N HIS A 254 -7.09 9.34 12.43
CA HIS A 254 -7.29 8.60 13.69
C HIS A 254 -8.57 8.98 14.44
N THR A 255 -9.61 9.44 13.76
CA THR A 255 -10.88 9.83 14.38
C THR A 255 -12.08 9.09 13.75
N PRO A 256 -13.28 9.12 14.39
CA PRO A 256 -14.51 8.59 13.77
C PRO A 256 -14.91 9.28 12.47
N GLU A 257 -14.29 10.41 12.12
CA GLU A 257 -14.53 11.15 10.88
C GLU A 257 -13.81 10.56 9.66
N ASP A 258 -12.91 9.58 9.84
CA ASP A 258 -12.27 8.87 8.73
C ASP A 258 -13.24 7.89 8.08
N THR A 259 -14.14 8.42 7.26
CA THR A 259 -15.25 7.69 6.64
C THR A 259 -15.15 7.69 5.10
N CYS A 260 -15.84 6.75 4.46
CA CYS A 260 -15.83 6.62 3.01
C CYS A 260 -16.40 7.84 2.25
N GLU A 261 -17.13 8.72 2.92
CA GLU A 261 -17.66 9.96 2.35
C GLU A 261 -16.59 11.03 2.11
N LYS A 262 -15.42 10.86 2.74
CA LYS A 262 -14.25 11.74 2.55
C LYS A 262 -13.42 11.35 1.32
N LEU A 263 -13.68 10.17 0.74
CA LEU A 263 -12.88 9.60 -0.34
C LEU A 263 -13.42 9.99 -1.71
N SER A 264 -12.55 10.00 -2.72
CA SER A 264 -12.89 10.35 -4.09
C SER A 264 -12.36 9.34 -5.10
N ARG A 265 -13.19 8.94 -6.05
CA ARG A 265 -12.77 8.11 -7.20
C ARG A 265 -11.64 8.75 -8.01
N ASP A 266 -11.62 10.09 -8.12
CA ASP A 266 -10.57 10.82 -8.82
C ASP A 266 -9.20 10.61 -8.14
N SER A 267 -9.19 10.54 -6.81
CA SER A 267 -7.97 10.26 -6.04
C SER A 267 -7.45 8.85 -6.30
N TYR A 268 -8.33 7.85 -6.33
CA TYR A 268 -7.94 6.48 -6.74
C TYR A 268 -7.39 6.44 -8.16
N LEU A 269 -8.00 7.21 -9.10
CA LEU A 269 -7.52 7.29 -10.47
C LEU A 269 -6.11 7.89 -10.54
N LYS A 270 -5.88 9.00 -9.83
CA LYS A 270 -4.56 9.66 -9.77
C LYS A 270 -3.51 8.77 -9.09
N ALA A 271 -3.83 8.21 -7.93
CA ALA A 271 -2.93 7.33 -7.18
C ALA A 271 -2.60 6.06 -7.98
N GLY A 272 -3.59 5.40 -8.57
CA GLY A 272 -3.38 4.20 -9.38
C GLY A 272 -2.53 4.47 -10.62
N ARG A 273 -2.78 5.55 -11.33
CA ARG A 273 -1.95 5.99 -12.48
C ARG A 273 -0.52 6.29 -12.07
N LEU A 274 -0.33 6.98 -10.94
CA LEU A 274 0.99 7.28 -10.40
C LEU A 274 1.77 5.99 -10.13
N VAL A 275 1.16 5.03 -9.43
CA VAL A 275 1.80 3.75 -9.10
C VAL A 275 2.12 2.95 -10.36
N CYS A 276 1.19 2.86 -11.32
CA CYS A 276 1.43 2.18 -12.59
C CYS A 276 2.59 2.81 -13.39
N GLU A 277 2.64 4.14 -13.44
CA GLU A 277 3.75 4.85 -14.11
C GLU A 277 5.09 4.62 -13.39
N MET A 278 5.10 4.61 -12.05
CA MET A 278 6.30 4.28 -11.27
C MET A 278 6.75 2.84 -11.51
N LEU A 279 5.82 1.87 -11.58
CA LEU A 279 6.13 0.49 -11.93
C LEU A 279 6.76 0.39 -13.32
N GLY A 280 6.21 1.09 -14.32
CA GLY A 280 6.77 1.13 -15.67
C GLY A 280 8.16 1.74 -15.77
N ILE A 281 8.55 2.60 -14.83
CA ILE A 281 9.91 3.17 -14.74
C ILE A 281 10.88 2.22 -14.01
N LEU A 282 10.38 1.47 -13.04
CA LEU A 282 11.20 0.64 -12.14
C LEU A 282 11.42 -0.78 -12.68
N LEU A 283 10.55 -1.29 -13.54
CA LEU A 283 10.60 -2.63 -14.12
C LEU A 283 11.11 -2.61 -15.56
#